data_af07b5a4b99abf71c1f5e8e4110984e4
#
_entry.id   af07b5a4b99abf71c1f5e8e4110984e4
#
_cell.length_a   1.000
_cell.length_b   1.000
_cell.length_c   1.000
_cell.angle_alpha   90.00
_cell.angle_beta   90.00
_cell.angle_gamma   90.00
#
_symmetry.space_group_name_H-M   'P 1'
#
loop_
_entity.id
_entity.type
_entity.pdbx_description
1 polymer ?
#
loop_
_entity_poly.entity_id
_entity_poly.type
_entity_poly.pdbx_seq_one_letter_code
_entity_poly.pdbx_strand_id
1 'polypeptide(L)'
;MNSNPVGWFEIYVQDMNRAKAFYERVFGQQLSKLDSPGMEMWAFEMRPDGYGAPGALVRMPGFASGANSVIVYFRCDDCAIEEAKAARAGGKVFKDKFSIGQYGYIALVTDTEGNIIGLHSMR
;
A
#
# COMPACT_ATOMS: atom_id res chain seq x y z
N MET A 1 12.33 -10.49 -20.80
CA MET A 1 11.40 -9.50 -20.25
C MET A 1 12.13 -8.18 -20.12
N ASN A 2 11.60 -7.12 -20.71
CA ASN A 2 12.29 -5.82 -20.78
C ASN A 2 11.84 -4.83 -19.70
N SER A 3 11.09 -5.29 -18.73
CA SER A 3 10.55 -4.46 -17.66
C SER A 3 10.58 -5.25 -16.35
N ASN A 4 10.24 -4.56 -15.27
CA ASN A 4 10.08 -5.24 -13.99
C ASN A 4 8.96 -6.27 -14.09
N PRO A 5 9.08 -7.40 -13.38
CA PRO A 5 8.12 -8.50 -13.56
C PRO A 5 6.71 -8.22 -13.04
N VAL A 6 6.55 -7.32 -12.05
CA VAL A 6 5.23 -7.06 -11.47
C VAL A 6 4.53 -5.96 -12.24
N GLY A 7 3.36 -6.27 -12.77
CA GLY A 7 2.55 -5.31 -13.54
C GLY A 7 1.29 -4.82 -12.83
N TRP A 8 0.90 -5.47 -11.76
CA TRP A 8 -0.31 -5.13 -11.01
C TRP A 8 -0.22 -5.75 -9.64
N PHE A 9 -0.77 -5.10 -8.62
CA PHE A 9 -0.88 -5.69 -7.29
C PHE A 9 -2.28 -5.48 -6.73
N GLU A 10 -2.68 -6.36 -5.80
CA GLU A 10 -3.95 -6.23 -5.10
C GLU A 10 -3.71 -6.41 -3.61
N ILE A 11 -4.29 -5.51 -2.83
CA ILE A 11 -4.26 -5.61 -1.37
C ILE A 11 -5.68 -5.89 -0.92
N TYR A 12 -5.88 -7.02 -0.27
CA TYR A 12 -7.22 -7.44 0.17
C TYR A 12 -7.57 -6.78 1.48
N VAL A 13 -8.80 -6.30 1.58
CA VAL A 13 -9.29 -5.53 2.72
C VAL A 13 -10.64 -6.06 3.15
N GLN A 14 -11.04 -5.79 4.40
CA GLN A 14 -12.30 -6.25 4.96
C GLN A 14 -13.36 -5.15 4.96
N ASP A 15 -12.96 -3.92 5.20
CA ASP A 15 -13.84 -2.75 5.20
C ASP A 15 -13.28 -1.75 4.21
N MET A 16 -13.89 -1.66 3.03
CA MET A 16 -13.35 -0.84 1.95
C MET A 16 -13.34 0.65 2.30
N ASN A 17 -14.38 1.15 2.96
CA ASN A 17 -14.39 2.57 3.31
C ASN A 17 -13.29 2.92 4.29
N ARG A 18 -13.06 2.07 5.26
CA ARG A 18 -11.98 2.24 6.23
C ARG A 18 -10.61 2.15 5.56
N ALA A 19 -10.43 1.16 4.70
CA ALA A 19 -9.16 0.97 3.99
C ALA A 19 -8.87 2.14 3.06
N LYS A 20 -9.86 2.60 2.31
CA LYS A 20 -9.70 3.75 1.42
C LYS A 20 -9.25 4.98 2.21
N ALA A 21 -9.91 5.26 3.33
CA ALA A 21 -9.57 6.42 4.14
C ALA A 21 -8.11 6.35 4.61
N PHE A 22 -7.66 5.17 5.01
CA PHE A 22 -6.27 4.98 5.42
C PHE A 22 -5.30 5.30 4.27
N TYR A 23 -5.47 4.64 3.13
CA TYR A 23 -4.52 4.78 2.02
C TYR A 23 -4.56 6.17 1.40
N GLU A 24 -5.74 6.80 1.33
CA GLU A 24 -5.85 8.15 0.80
C GLU A 24 -5.13 9.16 1.71
N ARG A 25 -5.26 9.00 3.02
CA ARG A 25 -4.59 9.90 3.98
C ARG A 25 -3.08 9.71 4.00
N VAL A 26 -2.64 8.45 4.01
CA VAL A 26 -1.21 8.15 4.17
C VAL A 26 -0.43 8.54 2.93
N PHE A 27 -0.96 8.24 1.75
CA PHE A 27 -0.21 8.40 0.50
C PHE A 27 -0.71 9.55 -0.38
N GLY A 28 -1.72 10.28 0.05
CA GLY A 28 -2.22 11.41 -0.73
C GLY A 28 -2.83 10.99 -2.06
N GLN A 29 -3.33 9.77 -2.14
CA GLN A 29 -3.95 9.22 -3.32
C GLN A 29 -5.45 9.47 -3.32
N GLN A 30 -6.04 9.46 -4.51
CA GLN A 30 -7.48 9.42 -4.65
C GLN A 30 -7.83 8.14 -5.39
N LEU A 31 -8.49 7.23 -4.68
CA LEU A 31 -8.82 5.91 -5.25
C LEU A 31 -10.05 6.02 -6.13
N SER A 32 -10.05 5.26 -7.21
CA SER A 32 -11.14 5.25 -8.20
C SER A 32 -11.71 3.84 -8.32
N LYS A 33 -13.05 3.77 -8.34
CA LYS A 33 -13.72 2.49 -8.42
C LYS A 33 -13.55 1.89 -9.81
N LEU A 34 -13.23 0.60 -9.86
CA LEU A 34 -13.20 -0.17 -11.09
C LEU A 34 -14.41 -1.09 -11.14
N ASP A 35 -14.99 -1.25 -12.33
CA ASP A 35 -16.06 -2.21 -12.54
C ASP A 35 -15.50 -3.62 -12.44
N SER A 36 -16.03 -4.39 -11.50
CA SER A 36 -15.52 -5.71 -11.24
C SER A 36 -16.63 -6.58 -10.65
N PRO A 37 -17.29 -7.40 -11.48
CA PRO A 37 -18.41 -8.22 -10.99
C PRO A 37 -17.97 -9.16 -9.88
N GLY A 38 -18.77 -9.23 -8.82
CA GLY A 38 -18.52 -10.16 -7.72
C GLY A 38 -17.51 -9.70 -6.69
N MET A 39 -16.91 -8.51 -6.88
CA MET A 39 -15.97 -7.97 -5.92
C MET A 39 -16.01 -6.44 -5.95
N GLU A 40 -15.48 -5.84 -4.90
CA GLU A 40 -15.34 -4.39 -4.83
C GLU A 40 -13.87 -4.04 -5.00
N MET A 41 -13.56 -3.19 -5.98
CA MET A 41 -12.17 -2.87 -6.31
C MET A 41 -12.01 -1.36 -6.49
N TRP A 42 -11.02 -0.80 -5.80
CA TRP A 42 -10.70 0.63 -5.88
C TRP A 42 -9.22 0.77 -6.19
N ALA A 43 -8.92 1.36 -7.36
CA ALA A 43 -7.57 1.48 -7.87
C ALA A 43 -6.88 2.72 -7.35
N PHE A 44 -5.59 2.58 -7.04
CA PHE A 44 -4.70 3.73 -6.84
C PHE A 44 -4.55 4.49 -8.16
N GLU A 45 -4.10 5.73 -8.09
CA GLU A 45 -3.86 6.53 -9.30
C GLU A 45 -2.90 5.78 -10.21
N MET A 46 -3.31 5.63 -11.47
CA MET A 46 -2.51 4.90 -12.46
C MET A 46 -1.81 5.88 -13.37
N ARG A 47 -0.49 5.71 -13.50
CA ARG A 47 0.34 6.57 -14.33
C ARG A 47 1.13 5.66 -15.27
N PRO A 48 0.69 5.53 -16.54
CA PRO A 48 1.34 4.59 -17.47
C PRO A 48 2.83 4.79 -17.61
N ASP A 49 3.28 6.05 -17.54
CA ASP A 49 4.70 6.37 -17.68
C ASP A 49 5.40 6.53 -16.34
N GLY A 50 4.74 6.20 -15.24
CA GLY A 50 5.30 6.33 -13.91
C GLY A 50 6.14 5.14 -13.49
N TYR A 51 6.95 5.35 -12.48
CA TYR A 51 7.72 4.29 -11.84
C TYR A 51 6.79 3.40 -11.01
N GLY A 52 7.02 2.11 -11.04
CA GLY A 52 6.28 1.16 -10.22
C GLY A 52 5.09 0.55 -10.94
N ALA A 53 4.40 -0.32 -10.25
CA ALA A 53 3.21 -1.00 -10.77
C ALA A 53 1.94 -0.34 -10.24
N PRO A 54 0.88 -0.26 -11.05
CA PRO A 54 -0.43 0.14 -10.53
C PRO A 54 -1.06 -1.00 -9.74
N GLY A 55 -2.08 -0.69 -8.95
CA GLY A 55 -2.75 -1.69 -8.16
C GLY A 55 -4.03 -1.18 -7.54
N ALA A 56 -4.65 -2.01 -6.71
CA ALA A 56 -5.95 -1.71 -6.14
C ALA A 56 -6.12 -2.31 -4.75
N LEU A 57 -7.05 -1.72 -4.01
CA LEU A 57 -7.63 -2.36 -2.84
C LEU A 57 -8.81 -3.20 -3.32
N VAL A 58 -8.93 -4.42 -2.78
CA VAL A 58 -9.96 -5.36 -3.21
C VAL A 58 -10.69 -5.91 -1.99
N ARG A 59 -12.02 -5.92 -2.04
CA ARG A 59 -12.83 -6.65 -1.08
C ARG A 59 -13.61 -7.71 -1.83
N MET A 60 -13.42 -8.96 -1.44
CA MET A 60 -14.05 -10.08 -2.08
C MET A 60 -14.42 -11.10 -1.02
N PRO A 61 -15.69 -11.59 -1.02
CA PRO A 61 -16.10 -12.59 -0.03
C PRO A 61 -15.18 -13.80 -0.07
N GLY A 62 -14.78 -14.25 1.13
CA GLY A 62 -13.89 -15.40 1.25
C GLY A 62 -12.41 -15.10 1.18
N PHE A 63 -12.02 -13.85 0.90
CA PHE A 63 -10.61 -13.45 0.86
C PHE A 63 -10.29 -12.58 2.07
N ALA A 64 -9.56 -13.16 3.03
CA ALA A 64 -9.18 -12.46 4.25
C ALA A 64 -8.00 -11.53 4.00
N SER A 65 -7.90 -10.47 4.82
CA SER A 65 -6.74 -9.60 4.85
C SER A 65 -5.76 -10.05 5.94
N GLY A 66 -4.56 -9.50 5.90
CA GLY A 66 -3.54 -9.80 6.90
C GLY A 66 -2.79 -11.10 6.62
N ALA A 67 -1.95 -11.52 7.58
CA ALA A 67 -1.16 -12.76 7.51
C ALA A 67 -0.47 -12.92 6.15
N ASN A 68 0.04 -11.83 5.61
CA ASN A 68 0.53 -11.78 4.23
C ASN A 68 1.92 -12.41 4.10
N SER A 69 2.10 -13.14 3.01
CA SER A 69 3.41 -13.67 2.62
C SER A 69 4.17 -12.69 1.71
N VAL A 70 3.50 -11.65 1.24
CA VAL A 70 4.05 -10.64 0.33
C VAL A 70 3.90 -9.28 0.98
N ILE A 71 4.96 -8.46 0.88
CA ILE A 71 4.92 -7.08 1.36
C ILE A 71 5.02 -6.17 0.16
N VAL A 72 4.04 -5.27 0.02
CA VAL A 72 4.04 -4.24 -1.02
C VAL A 72 4.70 -3.00 -0.44
N TYR A 73 5.76 -2.53 -1.10
CA TYR A 73 6.47 -1.33 -0.66
C TYR A 73 5.98 -0.12 -1.44
N PHE A 74 5.61 0.91 -0.70
CA PHE A 74 5.20 2.19 -1.28
C PHE A 74 6.39 3.13 -1.28
N ARG A 75 6.59 3.80 -2.39
CA ARG A 75 7.68 4.74 -2.56
C ARG A 75 7.34 6.07 -1.90
N CYS A 76 8.28 6.59 -1.11
CA CYS A 76 8.12 7.83 -0.36
C CYS A 76 9.32 8.73 -0.60
N ASP A 77 9.16 10.03 -0.39
CA ASP A 77 10.31 10.94 -0.39
C ASP A 77 11.12 10.77 0.90
N ASP A 78 10.42 10.65 2.02
CA ASP A 78 11.01 10.37 3.32
C ASP A 78 10.02 9.48 4.07
N CYS A 79 10.34 8.22 4.21
CA CYS A 79 9.37 7.25 4.73
C CYS A 79 8.99 7.49 6.20
N ALA A 80 9.76 8.29 6.93
CA ALA A 80 9.37 8.67 8.30
C ALA A 80 8.07 9.47 8.31
N ILE A 81 7.80 10.22 7.24
CA ILE A 81 6.57 11.02 7.13
C ILE A 81 5.36 10.11 6.98
N GLU A 82 5.41 9.16 6.05
CA GLU A 82 4.32 8.21 5.86
C GLU A 82 4.16 7.28 7.05
N GLU A 83 5.26 6.92 7.71
CA GLU A 83 5.20 6.13 8.94
C GLU A 83 4.35 6.84 9.99
N ALA A 84 4.59 8.13 10.22
CA ALA A 84 3.83 8.92 11.18
C ALA A 84 2.36 9.07 10.75
N LYS A 85 2.12 9.27 9.46
CA LYS A 85 0.76 9.37 8.93
C LYS A 85 -0.01 8.06 9.11
N ALA A 86 0.66 6.93 8.90
CA ALA A 86 0.04 5.62 9.08
C ALA A 86 -0.46 5.42 10.51
N ALA A 87 0.36 5.80 11.49
CA ALA A 87 -0.03 5.71 12.89
C ALA A 87 -1.25 6.60 13.19
N ARG A 88 -1.27 7.81 12.63
CA ARG A 88 -2.40 8.73 12.84
C ARG A 88 -3.67 8.31 12.09
N ALA A 89 -3.52 7.54 11.02
CA ALA A 89 -4.66 7.15 10.18
C ALA A 89 -5.27 5.80 10.59
N GLY A 90 -4.91 5.29 11.77
CA GLY A 90 -5.50 4.07 12.31
C GLY A 90 -4.69 2.82 12.11
N GLY A 91 -3.53 2.93 11.48
CA GLY A 91 -2.59 1.83 11.38
C GLY A 91 -1.67 1.76 12.58
N LYS A 92 -0.65 0.94 12.47
CA LYS A 92 0.35 0.77 13.53
C LYS A 92 1.74 0.70 12.92
N VAL A 93 2.72 1.20 13.64
CA VAL A 93 4.12 1.04 13.23
C VAL A 93 4.56 -0.35 13.65
N PHE A 94 4.96 -1.16 12.68
CA PHE A 94 5.51 -2.48 12.93
C PHE A 94 7.01 -2.39 13.17
N LYS A 95 7.69 -1.58 12.36
CA LYS A 95 9.12 -1.33 12.53
C LYS A 95 9.43 0.09 12.06
N ASP A 96 10.03 0.90 12.96
CA ASP A 96 10.41 2.27 12.67
C ASP A 96 11.44 2.34 11.54
N LYS A 97 11.48 3.49 10.86
CA LYS A 97 12.43 3.75 9.79
C LYS A 97 13.85 3.33 10.18
N PHE A 98 14.50 2.61 9.29
CA PHE A 98 15.89 2.20 9.49
C PHE A 98 16.60 2.09 8.15
N SER A 99 17.93 2.18 8.20
CA SER A 99 18.76 2.10 7.00
C SER A 99 18.88 0.67 6.50
N ILE A 100 18.81 0.51 5.18
CA ILE A 100 19.10 -0.77 4.52
C ILE A 100 20.34 -0.64 3.64
N GLY A 101 21.26 0.24 4.05
CA GLY A 101 22.51 0.44 3.33
C GLY A 101 22.34 1.29 2.10
N GLN A 102 23.01 0.90 1.03
CA GLN A 102 22.99 1.67 -0.22
C GLN A 102 21.61 1.76 -0.85
N TYR A 103 20.67 0.92 -0.43
CA TYR A 103 19.32 0.91 -0.98
C TYR A 103 18.37 1.89 -0.29
N GLY A 104 18.85 2.64 0.70
CA GLY A 104 18.08 3.68 1.35
C GLY A 104 17.52 3.27 2.70
N TYR A 105 16.25 3.58 2.91
CA TYR A 105 15.57 3.38 4.19
C TYR A 105 14.22 2.72 3.99
N ILE A 106 13.82 1.90 4.97
CA ILE A 106 12.46 1.36 4.98
C ILE A 106 11.84 1.53 6.34
N ALA A 107 10.52 1.48 6.36
CA ALA A 107 9.72 1.32 7.56
C ALA A 107 8.63 0.32 7.23
N LEU A 108 8.15 -0.40 8.24
CA LEU A 108 7.05 -1.34 8.08
C LEU A 108 5.89 -0.88 8.95
N VAL A 109 4.71 -0.82 8.37
CA VAL A 109 3.50 -0.42 9.10
C VAL A 109 2.39 -1.42 8.82
N THR A 110 1.45 -1.50 9.74
CA THR A 110 0.24 -2.30 9.54
C THR A 110 -0.87 -1.33 9.14
N ASP A 111 -1.59 -1.66 8.07
CA ASP A 111 -2.73 -0.84 7.67
C ASP A 111 -3.93 -1.12 8.58
N THR A 112 -5.07 -0.50 8.30
CA THR A 112 -6.27 -0.67 9.11
C THR A 112 -6.92 -2.05 8.95
N GLU A 113 -6.44 -2.84 7.98
CA GLU A 113 -7.01 -4.15 7.67
C GLU A 113 -6.10 -5.30 8.13
N GLY A 114 -5.06 -4.98 8.89
CA GLY A 114 -4.12 -5.97 9.39
C GLY A 114 -3.03 -6.39 8.41
N ASN A 115 -2.92 -5.72 7.28
CA ASN A 115 -1.87 -6.01 6.30
C ASN A 115 -0.60 -5.27 6.68
N ILE A 116 0.54 -5.96 6.61
CA ILE A 116 1.83 -5.30 6.72
C ILE A 116 2.21 -4.77 5.33
N ILE A 117 2.50 -3.50 5.25
CA ILE A 117 3.02 -2.86 4.05
C ILE A 117 4.35 -2.22 4.35
N GLY A 118 5.15 -2.00 3.33
CA GLY A 118 6.45 -1.36 3.47
C GLY A 118 6.42 0.07 2.94
N LEU A 119 7.31 0.88 3.49
CA LEU A 119 7.53 2.25 3.05
C LEU A 119 9.02 2.34 2.72
N HIS A 120 9.35 2.89 1.57
CA HIS A 120 10.74 2.98 1.12
C HIS A 120 11.06 4.39 0.65
N SER A 121 12.24 4.88 1.04
CA SER A 121 12.76 6.15 0.59
C SER A 121 14.28 6.09 0.50
N MET A 122 14.86 7.03 -0.26
CA MET A 122 16.32 7.11 -0.37
C MET A 122 16.94 8.03 0.68
N ARG A 123 16.13 8.72 1.46
CA ARG A 123 16.61 9.58 2.54
C ARG A 123 15.74 9.46 3.76
#